data_5cc84f38736e56f154f30cd3431f29e2
#
_entry.id   5cc84f38736e56f154f30cd3431f29e2
#
_cell.length_a   1.000
_cell.length_b   1.000
_cell.length_c   1.000
_cell.angle_alpha   90.00
_cell.angle_beta   90.00
_cell.angle_gamma   90.00
#
_symmetry.space_group_name_H-M   'P 1'
#
loop_
_entity.id
_entity.type
_entity.pdbx_description
1 polymer ?
#
loop_
_entity_poly.entity_id
_entity_poly.type
_entity_poly.pdbx_seq_one_letter_code
_entity_poly.pdbx_strand_id
1 'polypeptide(L)'
;KSAFITGGAKRIGQDMALHLAKKGWDIGLHYRNSLNEAESTRKRIEEYGSLCKLFCADLGKPQAAVDMIKQVLIEFPKLDLMVHNASVFDVSPFATVNVEVFDRQFDVNFKSPFFMTQHYINNCSKGHVVNILDTKIQSNQATHFTAYNLSKKALMHLTKMTALDLAPGFRVNGIAPGPVLKASHGTEDE
;
A
#
# COMPACT_ATOMS: atom_id res chain seq x y z
N LYS A 1 16.45 -10.65 4.21
CA LYS A 1 15.48 -10.08 3.25
C LYS A 1 14.67 -9.02 3.95
N SER A 2 14.27 -7.96 3.22
CA SER A 2 13.49 -6.89 3.81
C SER A 2 12.24 -6.56 2.97
N ALA A 3 11.16 -6.19 3.67
CA ALA A 3 9.90 -5.78 3.05
C ALA A 3 9.44 -4.45 3.64
N PHE A 4 8.94 -3.56 2.80
CA PHE A 4 8.26 -2.35 3.20
C PHE A 4 6.76 -2.46 2.90
N ILE A 5 5.90 -2.21 3.90
CA ILE A 5 4.45 -2.40 3.79
C ILE A 5 3.73 -1.11 4.18
N THR A 6 3.02 -0.50 3.24
CA THR A 6 2.19 0.66 3.54
C THR A 6 0.89 0.24 4.23
N GLY A 7 0.48 1.00 5.28
CA GLY A 7 -0.69 0.64 6.09
C GLY A 7 -0.51 -0.68 6.84
N GLY A 8 0.72 -0.97 7.31
CA GLY A 8 1.10 -2.22 7.95
C GLY A 8 0.68 -2.37 9.41
N ALA A 9 0.13 -1.32 10.04
CA ALA A 9 -0.16 -1.33 11.48
C ALA A 9 -1.38 -2.16 11.87
N LYS A 10 -2.32 -2.40 10.95
CA LYS A 10 -3.63 -3.02 11.22
C LYS A 10 -4.05 -3.95 10.10
N ARG A 11 -5.01 -4.86 10.44
CA ARG A 11 -5.77 -5.66 9.47
C ARG A 11 -4.85 -6.43 8.51
N ILE A 12 -5.19 -6.45 7.21
CA ILE A 12 -4.44 -7.19 6.17
C ILE A 12 -2.95 -6.80 6.15
N GLY A 13 -2.64 -5.52 6.28
CA GLY A 13 -1.24 -5.05 6.31
C GLY A 13 -0.46 -5.62 7.50
N GLN A 14 -1.07 -5.66 8.67
CA GLN A 14 -0.48 -6.28 9.87
C GLN A 14 -0.25 -7.79 9.67
N ASP A 15 -1.25 -8.49 9.14
CA ASP A 15 -1.14 -9.93 8.92
C ASP A 15 -0.04 -10.28 7.92
N MET A 16 0.11 -9.48 6.84
CA MET A 16 1.22 -9.61 5.90
C MET A 16 2.57 -9.38 6.58
N ALA A 17 2.69 -8.31 7.38
CA ALA A 17 3.92 -7.98 8.09
C ALA A 17 4.35 -9.11 9.04
N LEU A 18 3.43 -9.61 9.86
CA LEU A 18 3.68 -10.71 10.79
C LEU A 18 4.02 -12.01 10.08
N HIS A 19 3.34 -12.31 8.95
CA HIS A 19 3.63 -13.52 8.18
C HIS A 19 5.02 -13.48 7.56
N LEU A 20 5.45 -12.34 7.02
CA LEU A 20 6.79 -12.18 6.47
C LEU A 20 7.85 -12.24 7.58
N ALA A 21 7.60 -11.60 8.74
CA ALA A 21 8.51 -11.67 9.88
C ALA A 21 8.74 -13.11 10.36
N LYS A 22 7.67 -13.92 10.47
CA LYS A 22 7.78 -15.37 10.76
C LYS A 22 8.65 -16.15 9.77
N LYS A 23 8.85 -15.61 8.56
CA LYS A 23 9.73 -16.17 7.52
C LYS A 23 11.13 -15.55 7.53
N GLY A 24 11.47 -14.77 8.55
CA GLY A 24 12.79 -14.15 8.72
C GLY A 24 13.01 -12.91 7.84
N TRP A 25 11.94 -12.17 7.52
CA TRP A 25 12.07 -10.90 6.82
C TRP A 25 12.09 -9.74 7.79
N ASP A 26 12.99 -8.79 7.59
CA ASP A 26 12.97 -7.50 8.27
C ASP A 26 11.87 -6.61 7.67
N ILE A 27 11.19 -5.83 8.50
CA ILE A 27 9.99 -5.12 8.11
C ILE A 27 10.14 -3.61 8.29
N GLY A 28 9.98 -2.86 7.21
CA GLY A 28 9.60 -1.45 7.24
C GLY A 28 8.08 -1.34 7.30
N LEU A 29 7.54 -0.81 8.37
CA LEU A 29 6.11 -0.76 8.61
C LEU A 29 5.63 0.69 8.60
N HIS A 30 4.80 1.04 7.59
CA HIS A 30 4.21 2.36 7.51
C HIS A 30 2.86 2.43 8.22
N TYR A 31 2.63 3.54 8.88
CA TYR A 31 1.35 3.96 9.46
C TYR A 31 1.12 5.46 9.26
N ARG A 32 -0.14 5.94 9.41
CA ARG A 32 -0.47 7.37 9.39
C ARG A 32 -0.74 7.88 10.80
N ASN A 33 -1.84 7.44 11.41
CA ASN A 33 -2.29 7.92 12.73
C ASN A 33 -2.34 6.79 13.80
N SER A 34 -1.97 5.56 13.43
CA SER A 34 -2.13 4.36 14.26
C SER A 34 -0.82 3.98 14.95
N LEU A 35 -0.22 4.93 15.71
CA LEU A 35 1.08 4.70 16.35
C LEU A 35 1.04 3.52 17.35
N ASN A 36 0.01 3.46 18.20
CA ASN A 36 -0.09 2.41 19.21
C ASN A 36 -0.18 1.01 18.60
N GLU A 37 -0.96 0.86 17.52
CA GLU A 37 -1.08 -0.40 16.80
C GLU A 37 0.21 -0.73 16.01
N ALA A 38 0.88 0.28 15.46
CA ALA A 38 2.16 0.11 14.81
C ALA A 38 3.23 -0.39 15.81
N GLU A 39 3.29 0.20 17.00
CA GLU A 39 4.18 -0.23 18.08
C GLU A 39 3.86 -1.65 18.57
N SER A 40 2.57 -1.98 18.73
CA SER A 40 2.14 -3.33 19.09
C SER A 40 2.55 -4.35 18.02
N THR A 41 2.39 -3.99 16.74
CA THR A 41 2.79 -4.84 15.61
C THR A 41 4.30 -5.00 15.55
N ARG A 42 5.07 -3.93 15.78
CA ARG A 42 6.53 -3.96 15.85
C ARG A 42 7.02 -4.96 16.90
N LYS A 43 6.51 -4.87 18.13
CA LYS A 43 6.88 -5.80 19.21
C LYS A 43 6.67 -7.26 18.81
N ARG A 44 5.52 -7.56 18.21
CA ARG A 44 5.20 -8.92 17.72
C ARG A 44 6.12 -9.38 16.58
N ILE A 45 6.60 -8.48 15.73
CA ILE A 45 7.57 -8.78 14.69
C ILE A 45 8.93 -9.09 15.32
N GLU A 46 9.34 -8.30 16.31
CA GLU A 46 10.62 -8.47 17.03
C GLU A 46 10.64 -9.78 17.85
N GLU A 47 9.50 -10.25 18.35
CA GLU A 47 9.36 -11.57 19.00
C GLU A 47 9.72 -12.75 18.06
N TYR A 48 9.60 -12.55 16.72
CA TYR A 48 10.06 -13.55 15.74
C TYR A 48 11.55 -13.41 15.38
N GLY A 49 12.28 -12.48 16.02
CA GLY A 49 13.69 -12.21 15.74
C GLY A 49 13.96 -11.36 14.52
N SER A 50 12.94 -10.75 13.92
CA SER A 50 13.05 -9.86 12.75
C SER A 50 13.17 -8.40 13.19
N LEU A 51 13.96 -7.60 12.46
CA LEU A 51 14.01 -6.15 12.65
C LEU A 51 12.69 -5.52 12.18
N CYS A 52 12.16 -4.56 12.95
CA CYS A 52 11.04 -3.74 12.52
C CYS A 52 11.33 -2.25 12.70
N LYS A 53 11.20 -1.48 11.62
CA LYS A 53 11.30 -0.01 11.64
C LYS A 53 9.95 0.61 11.29
N LEU A 54 9.54 1.61 12.06
CA LEU A 54 8.28 2.31 11.87
C LEU A 54 8.48 3.59 11.06
N PHE A 55 7.59 3.83 10.09
CA PHE A 55 7.60 5.01 9.24
C PHE A 55 6.22 5.69 9.28
N CYS A 56 6.19 6.95 9.68
CA CYS A 56 4.96 7.74 9.76
C CYS A 56 4.88 8.71 8.58
N ALA A 57 3.80 8.62 7.79
CA ALA A 57 3.53 9.57 6.72
C ALA A 57 2.03 9.65 6.41
N ASP A 58 1.58 10.77 5.84
CA ASP A 58 0.26 10.86 5.22
C ASP A 58 0.39 10.67 3.71
N LEU A 59 -0.03 9.53 3.21
CA LEU A 59 0.00 9.21 1.77
C LEU A 59 -1.00 10.06 0.94
N GLY A 60 -1.89 10.80 1.57
CA GLY A 60 -2.66 11.87 0.92
C GLY A 60 -1.81 13.08 0.52
N LYS A 61 -0.53 13.07 0.89
CA LYS A 61 0.48 14.05 0.51
C LYS A 61 1.60 13.33 -0.24
N PRO A 62 1.54 13.22 -1.58
CA PRO A 62 2.48 12.42 -2.36
C PRO A 62 3.95 12.76 -2.11
N GLN A 63 4.27 14.02 -1.82
CA GLN A 63 5.64 14.40 -1.47
C GLN A 63 6.09 13.75 -0.14
N ALA A 64 5.22 13.68 0.86
CA ALA A 64 5.53 12.99 2.13
C ALA A 64 5.78 11.49 1.91
N ALA A 65 5.06 10.87 0.97
CA ALA A 65 5.30 9.47 0.57
C ALA A 65 6.69 9.29 -0.08
N VAL A 66 7.11 10.24 -0.93
CA VAL A 66 8.45 10.25 -1.53
C VAL A 66 9.54 10.44 -0.48
N ASP A 67 9.35 11.35 0.46
CA ASP A 67 10.33 11.58 1.51
C ASP A 67 10.43 10.39 2.48
N MET A 68 9.31 9.73 2.74
CA MET A 68 9.29 8.49 3.52
C MET A 68 10.05 7.35 2.82
N ILE A 69 9.84 7.11 1.52
CA ILE A 69 10.55 6.02 0.83
C ILE A 69 12.07 6.26 0.77
N LYS A 70 12.53 7.52 0.70
CA LYS A 70 13.95 7.84 0.86
C LYS A 70 14.50 7.35 2.20
N GLN A 71 13.77 7.60 3.30
CA GLN A 71 14.14 7.14 4.64
C GLN A 71 14.12 5.61 4.73
N VAL A 72 13.12 4.97 4.11
CA VAL A 72 13.05 3.49 4.05
C VAL A 72 14.29 2.91 3.38
N LEU A 73 14.74 3.50 2.27
CA LEU A 73 15.93 3.02 1.54
C LEU A 73 17.25 3.30 2.26
N ILE A 74 17.30 4.27 3.17
CA ILE A 74 18.44 4.46 4.08
C ILE A 74 18.49 3.29 5.10
N GLU A 75 17.36 2.93 5.71
CA GLU A 75 17.29 1.84 6.68
C GLU A 75 17.38 0.44 6.02
N PHE A 76 16.87 0.30 4.79
CA PHE A 76 16.86 -0.93 4.00
C PHE A 76 17.44 -0.72 2.60
N PRO A 77 18.77 -0.56 2.47
CA PRO A 77 19.40 -0.23 1.17
C PRO A 77 19.23 -1.30 0.09
N LYS A 78 18.89 -2.53 0.49
CA LYS A 78 18.60 -3.67 -0.38
C LYS A 78 17.17 -4.15 -0.16
N LEU A 79 16.21 -3.22 -0.25
CA LEU A 79 14.79 -3.56 -0.11
C LEU A 79 14.39 -4.60 -1.15
N ASP A 80 13.95 -5.78 -0.71
CA ASP A 80 13.55 -6.87 -1.60
C ASP A 80 12.10 -6.77 -2.06
N LEU A 81 11.22 -6.24 -1.20
CA LEU A 81 9.77 -6.20 -1.45
C LEU A 81 9.16 -4.88 -0.98
N MET A 82 8.39 -4.24 -1.85
CA MET A 82 7.52 -3.12 -1.50
C MET A 82 6.06 -3.49 -1.72
N VAL A 83 5.22 -3.33 -0.68
CA VAL A 83 3.79 -3.64 -0.73
C VAL A 83 2.97 -2.36 -0.56
N HIS A 84 2.27 -1.96 -1.61
CA HIS A 84 1.30 -0.88 -1.58
C HIS A 84 -0.05 -1.42 -1.10
N ASN A 85 -0.24 -1.46 0.23
CA ASN A 85 -1.46 -1.95 0.87
C ASN A 85 -2.34 -0.82 1.42
N ALA A 86 -1.77 0.32 1.82
CA ALA A 86 -2.55 1.46 2.30
C ALA A 86 -3.59 1.90 1.25
N SER A 87 -4.80 2.16 1.71
CA SER A 87 -5.90 2.59 0.85
C SER A 87 -6.90 3.43 1.65
N VAL A 88 -7.56 4.35 0.97
CA VAL A 88 -8.78 5.03 1.44
C VAL A 88 -9.95 4.57 0.57
N PHE A 89 -11.11 4.45 1.20
CA PHE A 89 -12.35 3.95 0.59
C PHE A 89 -13.49 4.85 1.04
N ASP A 90 -13.58 6.04 0.44
CA ASP A 90 -14.60 7.01 0.77
C ASP A 90 -15.76 6.96 -0.23
N VAL A 91 -16.97 7.20 0.23
CA VAL A 91 -18.16 7.33 -0.61
C VAL A 91 -17.94 8.47 -1.61
N SER A 92 -18.11 8.19 -2.89
CA SER A 92 -17.79 9.11 -3.99
C SER A 92 -18.73 8.91 -5.19
N PRO A 93 -20.05 9.15 -5.06
CA PRO A 93 -20.99 9.05 -6.17
C PRO A 93 -20.59 10.04 -7.26
N PHE A 94 -20.63 9.64 -8.51
CA PHE A 94 -20.18 10.47 -9.65
C PHE A 94 -20.83 11.84 -9.68
N ALA A 95 -22.13 11.91 -9.39
CA ALA A 95 -22.90 13.18 -9.47
C ALA A 95 -22.58 14.18 -8.35
N THR A 96 -21.98 13.75 -7.23
CA THR A 96 -21.86 14.58 -6.02
C THR A 96 -20.47 14.56 -5.36
N VAL A 97 -19.54 13.76 -5.90
CA VAL A 97 -18.18 13.73 -5.36
C VAL A 97 -17.52 15.10 -5.53
N ASN A 98 -16.92 15.61 -4.47
CA ASN A 98 -16.15 16.84 -4.51
C ASN A 98 -14.69 16.57 -4.86
N VAL A 99 -13.95 17.64 -5.16
CA VAL A 99 -12.55 17.57 -5.58
C VAL A 99 -11.67 16.98 -4.48
N GLU A 100 -11.90 17.35 -3.23
CA GLU A 100 -11.09 16.92 -2.08
C GLU A 100 -11.17 15.41 -1.86
N VAL A 101 -12.36 14.82 -1.95
CA VAL A 101 -12.58 13.37 -1.84
C VAL A 101 -11.97 12.65 -3.03
N PHE A 102 -12.13 13.20 -4.24
CA PHE A 102 -11.52 12.64 -5.45
C PHE A 102 -10.00 12.63 -5.36
N ASP A 103 -9.41 13.79 -5.08
CA ASP A 103 -7.94 13.95 -4.98
C ASP A 103 -7.36 13.04 -3.90
N ARG A 104 -7.96 13.00 -2.72
CA ARG A 104 -7.51 12.13 -1.63
C ARG A 104 -7.49 10.65 -2.04
N GLN A 105 -8.51 10.18 -2.77
CA GLN A 105 -8.55 8.80 -3.24
C GLN A 105 -7.43 8.52 -4.24
N PHE A 106 -7.19 9.44 -5.17
CA PHE A 106 -6.12 9.31 -6.14
C PHE A 106 -4.73 9.49 -5.50
N ASP A 107 -4.56 10.42 -4.59
CA ASP A 107 -3.28 10.66 -3.92
C ASP A 107 -2.84 9.43 -3.12
N VAL A 108 -3.73 8.85 -2.31
CA VAL A 108 -3.41 7.69 -1.47
C VAL A 108 -3.30 6.40 -2.29
N ASN A 109 -4.31 6.13 -3.16
CA ASN A 109 -4.45 4.82 -3.79
C ASN A 109 -3.63 4.66 -5.07
N PHE A 110 -3.20 5.77 -5.70
CA PHE A 110 -2.52 5.75 -7.00
C PHE A 110 -1.23 6.58 -7.01
N LYS A 111 -1.32 7.88 -6.71
CA LYS A 111 -0.21 8.82 -6.91
C LYS A 111 0.98 8.53 -5.96
N SER A 112 0.71 8.28 -4.69
CA SER A 112 1.76 7.89 -3.73
C SER A 112 2.40 6.54 -4.08
N PRO A 113 1.65 5.46 -4.39
CA PRO A 113 2.24 4.24 -4.96
C PRO A 113 3.09 4.47 -6.21
N PHE A 114 2.65 5.32 -7.14
CA PHE A 114 3.40 5.64 -8.35
C PHE A 114 4.77 6.22 -8.02
N PHE A 115 4.83 7.30 -7.25
CA PHE A 115 6.09 7.99 -6.96
C PHE A 115 6.99 7.21 -6.00
N MET A 116 6.44 6.47 -5.05
CA MET A 116 7.24 5.56 -4.22
C MET A 116 7.88 4.46 -5.07
N THR A 117 7.13 3.86 -6.00
CA THR A 117 7.68 2.87 -6.93
C THR A 117 8.77 3.47 -7.81
N GLN A 118 8.53 4.65 -8.38
CA GLN A 118 9.53 5.36 -9.20
C GLN A 118 10.82 5.61 -8.41
N HIS A 119 10.70 6.06 -7.17
CA HIS A 119 11.87 6.30 -6.33
C HIS A 119 12.60 4.99 -6.00
N TYR A 120 11.87 3.94 -5.70
CA TYR A 120 12.43 2.61 -5.40
C TYR A 120 13.25 2.06 -6.57
N ILE A 121 12.69 2.05 -7.79
CA ILE A 121 13.40 1.52 -8.97
C ILE A 121 14.61 2.35 -9.37
N ASN A 122 14.61 3.65 -9.11
CA ASN A 122 15.74 4.52 -9.41
C ASN A 122 16.90 4.38 -8.42
N ASN A 123 16.67 3.77 -7.26
CA ASN A 123 17.68 3.64 -6.19
C ASN A 123 18.04 2.18 -5.86
N CYS A 124 17.37 1.21 -6.45
CA CYS A 124 17.65 -0.23 -6.31
C CYS A 124 17.83 -0.86 -7.69
N SER A 125 18.69 -1.87 -7.77
CA SER A 125 18.96 -2.57 -9.03
C SER A 125 17.97 -3.69 -9.35
N LYS A 126 17.25 -4.18 -8.34
CA LYS A 126 16.27 -5.26 -8.44
C LYS A 126 15.31 -5.23 -7.26
N GLY A 127 14.16 -5.84 -7.43
CA GLY A 127 13.18 -5.96 -6.35
C GLY A 127 11.83 -6.47 -6.79
N HIS A 128 10.87 -6.40 -5.88
CA HIS A 128 9.51 -6.82 -6.13
C HIS A 128 8.53 -5.77 -5.58
N VAL A 129 7.58 -5.37 -6.39
CA VAL A 129 6.46 -4.50 -6.00
C VAL A 129 5.16 -5.31 -6.04
N VAL A 130 4.37 -5.22 -4.98
CA VAL A 130 3.02 -5.78 -4.91
C VAL A 130 2.02 -4.68 -4.63
N ASN A 131 1.08 -4.50 -5.55
CA ASN A 131 -0.03 -3.56 -5.41
C ASN A 131 -1.29 -4.28 -4.94
N ILE A 132 -1.84 -3.88 -3.78
CA ILE A 132 -3.13 -4.38 -3.32
C ILE A 132 -4.23 -3.62 -4.05
N LEU A 133 -4.88 -4.33 -4.96
CA LEU A 133 -5.98 -3.86 -5.79
C LEU A 133 -7.34 -4.13 -5.11
N ASP A 134 -8.39 -4.37 -5.89
CA ASP A 134 -9.73 -4.75 -5.44
C ASP A 134 -10.41 -5.56 -6.54
N THR A 135 -11.25 -6.52 -6.20
CA THR A 135 -12.04 -7.28 -7.18
C THR A 135 -13.04 -6.41 -7.95
N LYS A 136 -13.49 -5.30 -7.36
CA LYS A 136 -14.39 -4.32 -8.00
C LYS A 136 -13.80 -3.67 -9.26
N ILE A 137 -12.47 -3.75 -9.47
CA ILE A 137 -11.82 -3.23 -10.69
C ILE A 137 -12.29 -3.94 -11.98
N GLN A 138 -12.84 -5.14 -11.88
CA GLN A 138 -13.37 -5.88 -13.04
C GLN A 138 -14.76 -5.39 -13.45
N SER A 139 -15.50 -4.76 -12.53
CA SER A 139 -16.83 -4.23 -12.81
C SER A 139 -16.75 -2.82 -13.41
N ASN A 140 -17.60 -2.54 -14.38
CA ASN A 140 -17.83 -1.20 -14.91
C ASN A 140 -19.12 -0.57 -14.36
N GLN A 141 -19.77 -1.20 -13.40
CA GLN A 141 -20.97 -0.62 -12.79
C GLN A 141 -20.60 0.65 -12.04
N ALA A 142 -21.35 1.72 -12.31
CA ALA A 142 -21.27 2.93 -11.53
C ALA A 142 -21.76 2.61 -10.11
N THR A 143 -20.90 2.83 -9.13
CA THR A 143 -21.20 2.59 -7.73
C THR A 143 -21.07 3.89 -6.96
N HIS A 144 -21.47 3.88 -5.71
CA HIS A 144 -21.22 5.01 -4.80
C HIS A 144 -19.72 5.27 -4.54
N PHE A 145 -18.82 4.55 -5.18
CA PHE A 145 -17.37 4.59 -4.95
C PHE A 145 -16.59 4.89 -6.23
N THR A 146 -17.06 5.83 -7.05
CA THR A 146 -16.49 6.10 -8.39
C THR A 146 -15.02 6.46 -8.35
N ALA A 147 -14.61 7.41 -7.50
CA ALA A 147 -13.21 7.84 -7.40
C ALA A 147 -12.31 6.71 -6.90
N TYR A 148 -12.77 5.93 -5.92
CA TYR A 148 -12.05 4.74 -5.46
C TYR A 148 -11.82 3.73 -6.59
N ASN A 149 -12.90 3.34 -7.27
CA ASN A 149 -12.82 2.36 -8.36
C ASN A 149 -11.88 2.83 -9.47
N LEU A 150 -11.93 4.10 -9.84
CA LEU A 150 -11.04 4.69 -10.84
C LEU A 150 -9.58 4.67 -10.35
N SER A 151 -9.30 5.03 -9.09
CA SER A 151 -7.94 5.01 -8.55
C SER A 151 -7.35 3.59 -8.52
N LYS A 152 -8.15 2.57 -8.19
CA LYS A 152 -7.71 1.16 -8.20
C LYS A 152 -7.56 0.61 -9.62
N LYS A 153 -8.40 1.02 -10.59
CA LYS A 153 -8.22 0.70 -12.00
C LYS A 153 -6.93 1.34 -12.55
N ALA A 154 -6.66 2.59 -12.20
CA ALA A 154 -5.40 3.26 -12.56
C ALA A 154 -4.18 2.49 -12.00
N LEU A 155 -4.23 2.07 -10.72
CA LEU A 155 -3.17 1.28 -10.10
C LEU A 155 -3.00 -0.09 -10.78
N MET A 156 -4.09 -0.73 -11.21
CA MET A 156 -4.02 -1.98 -11.98
C MET A 156 -3.29 -1.77 -13.32
N HIS A 157 -3.63 -0.71 -14.04
CA HIS A 157 -2.95 -0.42 -15.30
C HIS A 157 -1.49 -0.07 -15.11
N LEU A 158 -1.14 0.72 -14.10
CA LEU A 158 0.24 0.99 -13.71
C LEU A 158 1.00 -0.32 -13.43
N THR A 159 0.37 -1.25 -12.69
CA THR A 159 0.96 -2.57 -12.39
C THR A 159 1.34 -3.32 -13.66
N LYS A 160 0.43 -3.36 -14.65
CA LYS A 160 0.67 -4.05 -15.92
C LYS A 160 1.76 -3.38 -16.75
N MET A 161 1.75 -2.05 -16.85
CA MET A 161 2.75 -1.28 -17.60
C MET A 161 4.14 -1.47 -16.98
N THR A 162 4.26 -1.24 -15.67
CA THR A 162 5.55 -1.35 -14.99
C THR A 162 6.09 -2.78 -14.90
N ALA A 163 5.22 -3.80 -14.91
CA ALA A 163 5.65 -5.19 -14.99
C ALA A 163 6.38 -5.51 -16.30
N LEU A 164 5.97 -4.88 -17.40
CA LEU A 164 6.62 -5.03 -18.71
C LEU A 164 7.91 -4.19 -18.80
N ASP A 165 7.82 -2.92 -18.40
CA ASP A 165 8.91 -1.96 -18.57
C ASP A 165 10.12 -2.26 -17.68
N LEU A 166 9.89 -2.82 -16.48
CA LEU A 166 10.93 -2.99 -15.46
C LEU A 166 11.54 -4.40 -15.40
N ALA A 167 11.03 -5.34 -16.23
CA ALA A 167 11.58 -6.68 -16.31
C ALA A 167 12.97 -6.65 -16.99
N PRO A 168 13.90 -7.55 -16.63
CA PRO A 168 13.81 -8.56 -15.56
C PRO A 168 14.24 -8.08 -14.17
N GLY A 169 14.70 -6.84 -14.03
CA GLY A 169 15.24 -6.30 -12.77
C GLY A 169 14.20 -6.24 -11.64
N PHE A 170 13.01 -5.81 -11.97
CA PHE A 170 11.90 -5.76 -11.03
C PHE A 170 10.74 -6.63 -11.47
N ARG A 171 10.07 -7.23 -10.51
CA ARG A 171 8.77 -7.88 -10.71
C ARG A 171 7.69 -7.00 -10.10
N VAL A 172 6.64 -6.72 -10.85
CA VAL A 172 5.51 -5.93 -10.36
C VAL A 172 4.25 -6.76 -10.51
N ASN A 173 3.53 -6.99 -9.40
CA ASN A 173 2.32 -7.79 -9.38
C ASN A 173 1.19 -7.07 -8.66
N GLY A 174 -0.04 -7.43 -8.98
CA GLY A 174 -1.24 -6.97 -8.30
C GLY A 174 -1.99 -8.12 -7.66
N ILE A 175 -2.50 -7.90 -6.45
CA ILE A 175 -3.41 -8.81 -5.78
C ILE A 175 -4.75 -8.09 -5.65
N ALA A 176 -5.81 -8.68 -6.17
CA ALA A 176 -7.17 -8.16 -6.10
C ALA A 176 -7.99 -9.00 -5.11
N PRO A 177 -7.91 -8.73 -3.81
CA PRO A 177 -8.65 -9.48 -2.81
C PRO A 177 -10.14 -9.16 -2.92
N GLY A 178 -10.98 -10.18 -2.67
CA GLY A 178 -12.38 -9.99 -2.33
C GLY A 178 -12.56 -9.51 -0.89
N PRO A 179 -13.79 -9.59 -0.33
CA PRO A 179 -14.04 -9.30 1.07
C PRO A 179 -13.28 -10.27 1.97
N VAL A 180 -12.18 -9.82 2.57
CA VAL A 180 -11.33 -10.64 3.45
C VAL A 180 -11.69 -10.44 4.92
N LEU A 181 -12.04 -9.20 5.30
CA LEU A 181 -12.41 -8.81 6.66
C LEU A 181 -13.66 -7.93 6.61
N LYS A 182 -14.49 -7.97 7.66
CA LYS A 182 -15.61 -7.02 7.81
C LYS A 182 -15.12 -5.58 7.67
N ALA A 183 -15.91 -4.73 7.00
CA ALA A 183 -15.62 -3.31 6.89
C ALA A 183 -15.52 -2.69 8.30
N SER A 184 -14.59 -1.75 8.48
CA SER A 184 -14.42 -1.05 9.78
C SER A 184 -15.54 -0.02 10.05
N HIS A 185 -16.32 0.31 9.03
CA HIS A 185 -17.45 1.24 9.06
C HIS A 185 -18.55 0.69 8.14
N GLY A 186 -19.29 -0.28 8.59
CA GLY A 186 -20.47 -0.81 7.91
C GLY A 186 -21.55 -1.06 8.94
N THR A 187 -22.74 -0.50 8.71
CA THR A 187 -23.98 -0.97 9.33
C THR A 187 -24.17 -2.45 9.03
N GLU A 188 -24.75 -3.20 9.93
CA GLU A 188 -24.91 -4.67 9.84
C GLU A 188 -25.81 -5.19 8.67
N ASP A 189 -26.20 -4.31 7.74
CA ASP A 189 -27.19 -4.59 6.69
C ASP A 189 -26.66 -4.33 5.26
N GLU A 190 -25.49 -4.89 4.88
CA GLU A 190 -25.15 -5.08 3.44
C GLU A 190 -24.29 -6.34 3.20
#